data_9145b92aa1caacb62e8e401f91c67e10
#
_entry.id   9145b92aa1caacb62e8e401f91c67e10
#
_cell.length_a   1.000
_cell.length_b   1.000
_cell.length_c   1.000
_cell.angle_alpha   90.00
_cell.angle_beta   90.00
_cell.angle_gamma   90.00
#
_symmetry.space_group_name_H-M   'P 1'
#
loop_
_entity.id
_entity.type
_entity.pdbx_description
1 polymer ?
#
loop_
_entity_poly.entity_id
_entity_poly.type
_entity_poly.pdbx_seq_one_letter_code
_entity_poly.pdbx_strand_id
1 'polypeptide(L)'
;QAKFCESDLASGEVQMIHNPKTVEALDDRSVALYDITAAANLKTLLTNKRQYMVGKIQIPSIPLCDGAVYISGDSMYPILKSGDIVGFKEINSFSNLIYGEMYLVSFTIEGDEYLAVKYVNRSEKEGCLKLVSYNAHHDPMDIPFSTINAMAIVKFSIRRHMMM
;
A
#
# COMPACT_ATOMS: atom_id res chain seq x y z
N GLN A 1 44.39 -32.16 -0.97
CA GLN A 1 42.95 -32.42 -1.08
C GLN A 1 42.16 -31.75 0.03
N ALA A 2 42.56 -31.95 1.31
CA ALA A 2 41.86 -31.29 2.43
C ALA A 2 41.88 -29.75 2.33
N LYS A 3 43.02 -29.18 1.91
CA LYS A 3 43.12 -27.74 1.67
C LYS A 3 42.17 -27.29 0.56
N PHE A 4 42.03 -28.07 -0.45
CA PHE A 4 41.14 -27.78 -1.56
C PHE A 4 39.68 -27.78 -1.11
N CYS A 5 39.31 -28.76 -0.27
CA CYS A 5 37.99 -28.82 0.32
C CYS A 5 37.66 -27.60 1.21
N GLU A 6 38.64 -27.12 1.97
CA GLU A 6 38.46 -25.93 2.81
C GLU A 6 38.26 -24.66 2.00
N SER A 7 39.03 -24.52 0.92
CA SER A 7 38.83 -23.39 0.02
C SER A 7 37.48 -23.46 -0.71
N ASP A 8 37.06 -24.65 -1.04
CA ASP A 8 35.76 -24.87 -1.67
C ASP A 8 34.60 -24.59 -0.73
N LEU A 9 34.73 -24.90 0.56
CA LEU A 9 33.72 -24.57 1.55
C LEU A 9 33.57 -23.06 1.69
N ALA A 10 34.67 -22.33 1.76
CA ALA A 10 34.63 -20.88 1.83
C ALA A 10 34.04 -20.25 0.54
N SER A 11 34.45 -20.76 -0.60
CA SER A 11 33.87 -20.34 -1.87
C SER A 11 32.42 -20.83 -2.04
N GLY A 12 32.07 -21.94 -1.44
CA GLY A 12 30.71 -22.44 -1.43
C GLY A 12 29.72 -21.49 -0.77
N GLU A 13 30.09 -20.87 0.31
CA GLU A 13 29.25 -19.84 0.94
C GLU A 13 29.01 -18.64 0.01
N VAL A 14 30.06 -18.17 -0.62
CA VAL A 14 29.95 -17.07 -1.60
C VAL A 14 29.12 -17.49 -2.81
N GLN A 15 29.27 -18.73 -3.26
CA GLN A 15 28.49 -19.23 -4.40
C GLN A 15 27.00 -19.37 -4.07
N MET A 16 26.65 -19.71 -2.84
CA MET A 16 25.24 -19.78 -2.42
C MET A 16 24.57 -18.39 -2.52
N ILE A 17 25.30 -17.33 -2.23
CA ILE A 17 24.79 -15.96 -2.33
C ILE A 17 24.61 -15.55 -3.79
N HIS A 18 25.42 -16.09 -4.68
CA HIS A 18 25.43 -15.73 -6.10
C HIS A 18 24.82 -16.80 -7.01
N ASN A 19 23.98 -17.65 -6.49
CA ASN A 19 23.35 -18.69 -7.30
C ASN A 19 22.45 -18.08 -8.38
N PRO A 20 22.81 -18.21 -9.65
CA PRO A 20 22.02 -17.61 -10.75
C PRO A 20 20.59 -18.10 -10.79
N LYS A 21 20.35 -19.34 -10.43
CA LYS A 21 19.00 -19.91 -10.39
C LYS A 21 18.11 -19.20 -9.39
N THR A 22 18.67 -18.75 -8.27
CA THR A 22 17.92 -18.00 -7.28
C THR A 22 17.55 -16.61 -7.83
N VAL A 23 18.46 -16.00 -8.57
CA VAL A 23 18.20 -14.69 -9.21
C VAL A 23 17.19 -14.82 -10.34
N GLU A 24 17.27 -15.87 -11.13
CA GLU A 24 16.31 -16.13 -12.22
C GLU A 24 14.90 -16.44 -11.72
N ALA A 25 14.79 -16.99 -10.52
CA ALA A 25 13.53 -17.28 -9.88
C ALA A 25 12.88 -16.06 -9.22
N LEU A 26 13.56 -14.92 -9.19
CA LEU A 26 12.99 -13.68 -8.64
C LEU A 26 11.81 -13.23 -9.52
N ASP A 27 10.73 -12.95 -8.83
CA ASP A 27 9.51 -12.44 -9.45
C ASP A 27 9.77 -11.07 -10.07
N ASP A 28 9.51 -10.94 -11.35
CA ASP A 28 9.69 -9.71 -12.13
C ASP A 28 8.47 -8.79 -12.04
N ARG A 29 7.53 -9.06 -11.14
CA ARG A 29 6.35 -8.22 -10.94
C ARG A 29 6.73 -6.82 -10.50
N SER A 30 6.07 -5.85 -11.09
CA SER A 30 6.18 -4.45 -10.70
C SER A 30 4.80 -3.88 -10.37
N VAL A 31 4.77 -2.90 -9.50
CA VAL A 31 3.57 -2.14 -9.14
C VAL A 31 3.73 -0.72 -9.65
N ALA A 32 2.76 -0.23 -10.41
CA ALA A 32 2.78 1.15 -10.90
C ALA A 32 2.56 2.13 -9.75
N LEU A 33 3.36 3.18 -9.72
CA LEU A 33 3.24 4.28 -8.77
C LEU A 33 2.50 5.44 -9.44
N TYR A 34 1.47 5.94 -8.78
CA TYR A 34 0.61 6.99 -9.30
C TYR A 34 0.68 8.26 -8.46
N ASP A 35 0.46 9.39 -9.12
CA ASP A 35 0.25 10.68 -8.46
C ASP A 35 -1.23 10.89 -8.16
N ILE A 36 -1.63 10.63 -6.93
CA ILE A 36 -3.01 10.80 -6.47
C ILE A 36 -3.41 12.27 -6.37
N THR A 37 -2.47 13.16 -6.14
CA THR A 37 -2.76 14.60 -6.03
C THR A 37 -3.16 15.20 -7.38
N ALA A 38 -2.56 14.72 -8.46
CA ALA A 38 -2.92 15.10 -9.81
C ALA A 38 -4.29 14.55 -10.25
N ALA A 39 -4.70 13.43 -9.65
CA ALA A 39 -5.96 12.76 -10.02
C ALA A 39 -7.22 13.34 -9.37
N ALA A 40 -7.07 14.24 -8.41
CA ALA A 40 -8.14 14.80 -7.58
C ALA A 40 -8.77 13.77 -6.61
N ASN A 41 -9.09 12.57 -7.06
CA ASN A 41 -9.64 11.52 -6.20
C ASN A 41 -9.26 10.11 -6.69
N LEU A 42 -9.45 9.13 -5.80
CA LEU A 42 -9.08 7.73 -6.08
C LEU A 42 -9.88 7.15 -7.26
N LYS A 43 -11.15 7.47 -7.37
CA LYS A 43 -12.01 6.98 -8.47
C LYS A 43 -11.50 7.45 -9.84
N THR A 44 -11.13 8.71 -9.94
CA THR A 44 -10.55 9.30 -11.17
C THR A 44 -9.22 8.62 -11.51
N LEU A 45 -8.36 8.41 -10.51
CA LEU A 45 -7.11 7.70 -10.70
C LEU A 45 -7.32 6.28 -11.21
N LEU A 46 -8.21 5.52 -10.60
CA LEU A 46 -8.50 4.13 -10.98
C LEU A 46 -9.09 4.01 -12.38
N THR A 47 -9.83 5.03 -12.82
CA THR A 47 -10.41 5.08 -14.17
C THR A 47 -9.38 5.41 -15.26
N ASN A 48 -8.42 6.30 -14.94
CA ASN A 48 -7.46 6.82 -15.91
C ASN A 48 -6.00 6.57 -15.50
N LYS A 49 -5.69 5.36 -15.05
CA LYS A 49 -4.39 4.99 -14.45
C LYS A 49 -3.17 5.46 -15.24
N ARG A 50 -3.19 5.31 -16.57
CA ARG A 50 -2.03 5.65 -17.40
C ARG A 50 -1.64 7.13 -17.33
N GLN A 51 -2.62 8.01 -17.17
CA GLN A 51 -2.40 9.45 -17.13
C GLN A 51 -1.64 9.88 -15.87
N TYR A 52 -1.84 9.15 -14.77
CA TYR A 52 -1.32 9.51 -13.45
C TYR A 52 -0.11 8.69 -13.01
N MET A 53 0.39 7.81 -13.87
CA MET A 53 1.55 6.98 -13.56
C MET A 53 2.84 7.81 -13.57
N VAL A 54 3.56 7.78 -12.46
CA VAL A 54 4.83 8.52 -12.29
C VAL A 54 6.04 7.60 -12.13
N GLY A 55 5.83 6.31 -11.97
CA GLY A 55 6.93 5.36 -11.84
C GLY A 55 6.45 3.93 -11.63
N LYS A 56 7.41 3.06 -11.32
CA LYS A 56 7.16 1.66 -10.99
C LYS A 56 7.97 1.26 -9.77
N ILE A 57 7.41 0.36 -8.98
CA ILE A 57 8.06 -0.25 -7.82
C ILE A 57 8.28 -1.72 -8.12
N GLN A 58 9.51 -2.16 -7.97
CA GLN A 58 9.89 -3.55 -8.15
C GLN A 58 10.73 -3.98 -6.97
N ILE A 59 10.19 -4.88 -6.17
CA ILE A 59 10.87 -5.52 -5.05
C ILE A 59 10.53 -7.01 -5.05
N PRO A 60 11.45 -7.86 -4.57
CA PRO A 60 11.18 -9.29 -4.48
C PRO A 60 9.91 -9.57 -3.70
N SER A 61 9.10 -10.51 -4.19
CA SER A 61 7.88 -10.97 -3.54
C SER A 61 6.84 -9.88 -3.27
N ILE A 62 6.82 -8.82 -4.09
CA ILE A 62 5.82 -7.76 -3.96
C ILE A 62 4.41 -8.34 -4.13
N PRO A 63 3.46 -8.01 -3.24
CA PRO A 63 2.08 -8.47 -3.38
C PRO A 63 1.43 -8.00 -4.69
N LEU A 64 0.48 -8.76 -5.19
CA LEU A 64 -0.36 -8.34 -6.30
C LEU A 64 -1.18 -7.11 -5.87
N CYS A 65 -0.98 -6.01 -6.58
CA CYS A 65 -1.64 -4.73 -6.32
C CYS A 65 -2.12 -4.09 -7.62
N ASP A 66 -3.11 -3.23 -7.51
CA ASP A 66 -3.59 -2.42 -8.61
C ASP A 66 -2.74 -1.16 -8.82
N GLY A 67 -2.00 -0.76 -7.79
CA GLY A 67 -1.10 0.37 -7.84
C GLY A 67 -0.53 0.74 -6.48
N ALA A 68 0.23 1.81 -6.46
CA ALA A 68 0.77 2.43 -5.27
C ALA A 68 0.66 3.95 -5.38
N VAL A 69 0.55 4.62 -4.24
CA VAL A 69 0.45 6.08 -4.14
C VAL A 69 1.28 6.59 -2.96
N TYR A 70 1.73 7.83 -3.06
CA TYR A 70 2.26 8.55 -1.91
C TYR A 70 1.11 8.98 -1.01
N ILE A 71 1.32 8.89 0.29
CA ILE A 71 0.35 9.35 1.27
C ILE A 71 0.79 10.68 1.90
N SER A 72 -0.18 11.41 2.40
CA SER A 72 0.02 12.64 3.17
C SER A 72 -0.79 12.61 4.45
N GLY A 73 -0.44 13.48 5.39
CA GLY A 73 -1.10 13.58 6.69
C GLY A 73 -0.46 12.69 7.76
N ASP A 74 -1.00 12.76 8.96
CA ASP A 74 -0.44 12.16 10.17
C ASP A 74 -1.40 11.21 10.89
N SER A 75 -2.57 10.96 10.33
CA SER A 75 -3.61 10.14 10.98
C SER A 75 -3.18 8.71 11.29
N MET A 76 -2.22 8.18 10.56
CA MET A 76 -1.66 6.84 10.76
C MET A 76 -0.25 6.84 11.36
N TYR A 77 0.21 8.01 11.82
CA TYR A 77 1.50 8.13 12.49
C TYR A 77 1.52 7.31 13.80
N PRO A 78 2.58 6.61 14.15
CA PRO A 78 3.88 6.49 13.46
C PRO A 78 3.96 5.33 12.46
N ILE A 79 2.91 4.54 12.28
CA ILE A 79 2.91 3.40 11.36
C ILE A 79 3.15 3.87 9.92
N LEU A 80 2.42 4.90 9.50
CA LEU A 80 2.63 5.57 8.22
C LEU A 80 2.93 7.05 8.48
N LYS A 81 3.87 7.59 7.72
CA LYS A 81 4.22 9.02 7.72
C LYS A 81 3.94 9.64 6.37
N SER A 82 3.70 10.92 6.37
CA SER A 82 3.61 11.69 5.13
C SER A 82 4.86 11.47 4.26
N GLY A 83 4.64 11.17 2.99
CA GLY A 83 5.69 10.80 2.05
C GLY A 83 5.97 9.29 1.94
N ASP A 84 5.38 8.47 2.79
CA ASP A 84 5.41 7.02 2.62
C ASP A 84 4.60 6.61 1.38
N ILE A 85 4.93 5.45 0.83
CA ILE A 85 4.20 4.87 -0.29
C ILE A 85 3.35 3.71 0.24
N VAL A 86 2.12 3.61 -0.20
CA VAL A 86 1.26 2.46 0.07
C VAL A 86 0.86 1.80 -1.24
N GLY A 87 0.99 0.48 -1.29
CA GLY A 87 0.46 -0.34 -2.36
C GLY A 87 -0.96 -0.78 -2.04
N PHE A 88 -1.85 -0.73 -3.01
CA PHE A 88 -3.27 -0.97 -2.80
C PHE A 88 -3.85 -1.92 -3.84
N LYS A 89 -4.91 -2.58 -3.44
CA LYS A 89 -5.76 -3.38 -4.32
C LYS A 89 -7.20 -2.90 -4.15
N GLU A 90 -7.83 -2.48 -5.25
CA GLU A 90 -9.21 -2.02 -5.27
C GLU A 90 -10.17 -3.13 -4.83
N ILE A 91 -11.18 -2.76 -4.05
CA ILE A 91 -12.31 -3.63 -3.76
C ILE A 91 -13.52 -3.19 -4.58
N ASN A 92 -14.22 -4.16 -5.16
CA ASN A 92 -15.37 -3.91 -6.02
C ASN A 92 -16.71 -3.99 -5.28
N SER A 93 -16.70 -4.50 -4.07
CA SER A 93 -17.92 -4.69 -3.28
C SER A 93 -17.62 -4.56 -1.80
N PHE A 94 -18.51 -3.88 -1.08
CA PHE A 94 -18.43 -3.79 0.39
C PHE A 94 -18.67 -5.12 1.11
N SER A 95 -19.25 -6.10 0.43
CA SER A 95 -19.39 -7.45 0.98
C SER A 95 -18.05 -8.17 1.17
N ASN A 96 -17.02 -7.73 0.46
CA ASN A 96 -15.66 -8.28 0.52
C ASN A 96 -14.73 -7.54 1.51
N LEU A 97 -15.29 -6.66 2.34
CA LEU A 97 -14.52 -5.95 3.35
C LEU A 97 -13.97 -6.90 4.41
N ILE A 98 -12.69 -6.76 4.69
CA ILE A 98 -12.03 -7.40 5.82
C ILE A 98 -11.89 -6.33 6.90
N TYR A 99 -12.67 -6.45 7.96
CA TYR A 99 -12.65 -5.49 9.06
C TYR A 99 -11.39 -5.63 9.90
N GLY A 100 -10.89 -4.52 10.39
CA GLY A 100 -9.64 -4.44 11.13
C GLY A 100 -8.41 -4.20 10.26
N GLU A 101 -8.56 -4.26 8.93
CA GLU A 101 -7.47 -4.01 7.99
C GLU A 101 -7.40 -2.54 7.59
N MET A 102 -6.27 -2.18 7.02
CA MET A 102 -5.98 -0.82 6.56
C MET A 102 -6.45 -0.64 5.12
N TYR A 103 -7.17 0.45 4.88
CA TYR A 103 -7.71 0.79 3.56
C TYR A 103 -7.36 2.21 3.16
N LEU A 104 -7.15 2.40 1.88
CA LEU A 104 -7.21 3.70 1.22
C LEU A 104 -8.69 3.96 0.90
N VAL A 105 -9.26 5.01 1.48
CA VAL A 105 -10.70 5.32 1.39
C VAL A 105 -10.88 6.70 0.78
N SER A 106 -11.66 6.77 -0.26
CA SER A 106 -12.12 8.03 -0.87
C SER A 106 -13.60 8.20 -0.58
N PHE A 107 -13.96 9.33 0.03
CA PHE A 107 -15.34 9.60 0.44
C PHE A 107 -15.65 11.10 0.34
N THR A 108 -16.94 11.41 0.25
CA THR A 108 -17.44 12.78 0.13
C THR A 108 -18.34 13.13 1.31
N ILE A 109 -18.04 14.22 1.99
CA ILE A 109 -18.88 14.79 3.04
C ILE A 109 -19.20 16.23 2.67
N GLU A 110 -20.50 16.57 2.64
CA GLU A 110 -20.98 17.94 2.34
C GLU A 110 -20.42 18.53 1.05
N GLY A 111 -20.15 17.67 0.06
CA GLY A 111 -19.59 18.09 -1.24
C GLY A 111 -18.07 18.14 -1.30
N ASP A 112 -17.38 18.00 -0.17
CA ASP A 112 -15.92 17.93 -0.12
C ASP A 112 -15.44 16.50 -0.22
N GLU A 113 -14.45 16.29 -1.07
CA GLU A 113 -13.82 14.98 -1.26
C GLU A 113 -12.63 14.79 -0.33
N TYR A 114 -12.60 13.64 0.32
CA TYR A 114 -11.52 13.23 1.22
C TYR A 114 -10.87 11.95 0.72
N LEU A 115 -9.57 11.87 0.90
CA LEU A 115 -8.79 10.66 0.69
C LEU A 115 -7.94 10.41 1.92
N ALA A 116 -8.09 9.25 2.53
CA ALA A 116 -7.36 8.90 3.74
C ALA A 116 -7.01 7.42 3.78
N VAL A 117 -5.90 7.11 4.44
CA VAL A 117 -5.59 5.74 4.87
C VAL A 117 -6.09 5.58 6.30
N LYS A 118 -6.93 4.59 6.53
CA LYS A 118 -7.56 4.31 7.83
C LYS A 118 -7.69 2.81 8.04
N TYR A 119 -7.76 2.40 9.32
CA TYR A 119 -8.34 1.10 9.63
C TYR A 119 -9.85 1.18 9.44
N VAL A 120 -10.41 0.12 8.88
CA VAL A 120 -11.85 0.02 8.63
C VAL A 120 -12.43 -1.02 9.59
N ASN A 121 -13.33 -0.59 10.45
CA ASN A 121 -14.02 -1.43 11.42
C ASN A 121 -15.53 -1.40 11.18
N ARG A 122 -16.22 -2.34 11.80
CA ARG A 122 -17.69 -2.30 11.86
C ARG A 122 -18.13 -1.10 12.66
N SER A 123 -19.12 -0.39 12.15
CA SER A 123 -19.81 0.64 12.89
C SER A 123 -20.99 0.04 13.66
N GLU A 124 -21.29 0.61 14.83
CA GLU A 124 -22.52 0.32 15.56
C GLU A 124 -23.75 0.95 14.87
N LYS A 125 -23.51 1.95 14.01
CA LYS A 125 -24.54 2.58 13.21
C LYS A 125 -24.80 1.76 11.95
N GLU A 126 -26.06 1.40 11.74
CA GLU A 126 -26.47 0.68 10.54
C GLU A 126 -26.16 1.48 9.28
N GLY A 127 -25.68 0.81 8.24
CA GLY A 127 -25.33 1.43 6.97
C GLY A 127 -24.08 2.29 6.99
N CYS A 128 -23.27 2.21 8.05
CA CYS A 128 -22.04 2.96 8.21
C CYS A 128 -20.80 2.07 8.35
N LEU A 129 -19.65 2.63 7.97
CA LEU A 129 -18.33 2.12 8.31
C LEU A 129 -17.69 2.99 9.39
N LYS A 130 -16.94 2.37 10.27
CA LYS A 130 -16.10 3.07 11.23
C LYS A 130 -14.67 3.19 10.68
N LEU A 131 -14.21 4.41 10.47
CA LEU A 131 -12.83 4.71 10.10
C LEU A 131 -12.03 5.06 11.35
N VAL A 132 -10.95 4.35 11.57
CA VAL A 132 -10.10 4.49 12.77
C VAL A 132 -8.69 4.87 12.36
N SER A 133 -8.18 5.93 12.98
CA SER A 133 -6.79 6.36 12.85
C SER A 133 -5.91 5.60 13.85
N TYR A 134 -4.68 5.33 13.48
CA TYR A 134 -3.70 4.82 14.45
C TYR A 134 -3.25 5.93 15.42
N ASN A 135 -3.10 7.15 14.90
CA ASN A 135 -2.76 8.30 15.72
C ASN A 135 -3.95 8.69 16.62
N ALA A 136 -3.74 8.60 17.94
CA ALA A 136 -4.78 8.84 18.94
C ALA A 136 -5.31 10.29 18.98
N HIS A 137 -4.64 11.23 18.33
CA HIS A 137 -5.13 12.60 18.18
C HIS A 137 -6.31 12.74 17.23
N HIS A 138 -6.56 11.70 16.43
CA HIS A 138 -7.67 11.67 15.49
C HIS A 138 -8.77 10.74 16.01
N ASP A 139 -9.93 11.28 16.27
CA ASP A 139 -11.08 10.49 16.69
C ASP A 139 -11.60 9.56 15.59
N PRO A 140 -12.12 8.39 15.95
CA PRO A 140 -12.84 7.55 15.00
C PRO A 140 -14.06 8.26 14.43
N MET A 141 -14.38 7.98 13.18
CA MET A 141 -15.56 8.53 12.54
C MET A 141 -16.39 7.44 11.87
N ASP A 142 -17.70 7.56 11.97
CA ASP A 142 -18.63 6.71 11.23
C ASP A 142 -19.07 7.41 9.96
N ILE A 143 -18.89 6.76 8.83
CA ILE A 143 -19.31 7.29 7.54
C ILE A 143 -20.33 6.35 6.88
N PRO A 144 -21.41 6.90 6.30
CA PRO A 144 -22.34 6.08 5.54
C PRO A 144 -21.67 5.44 4.32
N PHE A 145 -22.04 4.22 3.99
CA PHE A 145 -21.56 3.55 2.77
C PHE A 145 -21.85 4.38 1.51
N SER A 146 -22.97 5.12 1.50
CA SER A 146 -23.35 5.96 0.37
C SER A 146 -22.39 7.12 0.08
N THR A 147 -21.59 7.51 1.05
CA THR A 147 -20.59 8.60 0.88
C THR A 147 -19.25 8.12 0.35
N ILE A 148 -19.04 6.80 0.28
CA ILE A 148 -17.79 6.22 -0.15
C ILE A 148 -17.75 6.16 -1.67
N ASN A 149 -16.74 6.80 -2.26
CA ASN A 149 -16.55 6.85 -3.71
C ASN A 149 -15.74 5.64 -4.21
N ALA A 150 -14.69 5.28 -3.47
CA ALA A 150 -13.83 4.15 -3.78
C ALA A 150 -13.08 3.70 -2.53
N MET A 151 -12.76 2.41 -2.49
CA MET A 151 -11.93 1.82 -1.44
C MET A 151 -10.93 0.85 -2.03
N ALA A 152 -9.76 0.80 -1.43
CA ALA A 152 -8.72 -0.16 -1.77
C ALA A 152 -8.02 -0.65 -0.51
N ILE A 153 -7.84 -1.96 -0.40
CA ILE A 153 -7.07 -2.52 0.72
C ILE A 153 -5.58 -2.24 0.54
N VAL A 154 -4.92 -1.82 1.61
CA VAL A 154 -3.47 -1.61 1.62
C VAL A 154 -2.78 -2.95 1.74
N LYS A 155 -1.89 -3.24 0.80
CA LYS A 155 -1.16 -4.52 0.73
C LYS A 155 0.26 -4.44 1.23
N PHE A 156 0.89 -3.28 1.11
CA PHE A 156 2.24 -3.01 1.61
C PHE A 156 2.46 -1.51 1.80
N SER A 157 3.49 -1.17 2.53
CA SER A 157 3.97 0.22 2.63
C SER A 157 5.49 0.27 2.48
N ILE A 158 5.99 1.40 1.98
CA ILE A 158 7.42 1.65 1.83
C ILE A 158 7.73 3.00 2.45
N ARG A 159 8.72 3.03 3.32
CA ARG A 159 9.29 4.26 3.87
C ARG A 159 10.71 4.44 3.38
N ARG A 160 11.00 5.60 2.84
CA ARG A 160 12.35 5.97 2.43
C ARG A 160 13.01 6.85 3.49
N HIS A 161 14.18 6.44 3.92
CA HIS A 161 15.05 7.27 4.74
C HIS A 161 16.15 7.81 3.84
N MET A 162 16.11 9.11 3.57
CA MET A 162 17.14 9.75 2.77
C MET A 162 18.19 10.33 3.70
N MET A 163 19.42 9.85 3.55
CA MET A 163 20.58 10.36 4.25
C MET A 163 21.29 11.36 3.36
N MET A 164 21.60 12.50 3.91
CA MET A 164 22.37 13.52 3.20
C MET A 164 23.83 13.49 3.60
#